data_03375c7ffe5655f7b9801454dcd95522
#
_entry.id   03375c7ffe5655f7b9801454dcd95522
#
_cell.length_a   1.000
_cell.length_b   1.000
_cell.length_c   1.000
_cell.angle_alpha   90.00
_cell.angle_beta   90.00
_cell.angle_gamma   90.00
#
_symmetry.space_group_name_H-M   'P 1'
#
loop_
_entity.id
_entity.type
_entity.pdbx_description
1 polymer ?
#
loop_
_entity_poly.entity_id
_entity_poly.type
_entity_poly.pdbx_seq_one_letter_code
_entity_poly.pdbx_strand_id
1 'polypeptide(L)'
;RPSLTWRRKADDLAGIGAGEVGVSANGVSFPAEVMPTQELDIFLARVTQPVSRINNLSELSIPFAGVATDLVTGAKVVLQEGVTLSKAMRASMSIPGAFAPVPYGKALLVDGGLTDNLPVDQARAMGAERVIAVNVGTPLFGREKLESVFGIMGQMVNILTEQNVRASIASLTDRDILITPDLSDFTAGDFNAFDAIERAGYEAVMKHRAELERFRVSPGQYQKWRSRVLAGLTDNAVHHVTEVRVEGLKTVNPETVLRDADLDISKPVTDEDVARSARRVWAD
;
A
#
# COMPACT_ATOMS: atom_id res chain seq x y z
N ARG A 1 33.53 -11.90 -10.90
CA ARG A 1 33.55 -11.05 -9.68
C ARG A 1 33.21 -11.95 -8.50
N PRO A 2 33.93 -11.84 -7.35
CA PRO A 2 33.59 -12.67 -6.21
C PRO A 2 32.20 -12.28 -5.71
N SER A 3 31.35 -13.29 -5.50
CA SER A 3 30.05 -13.14 -4.85
C SER A 3 30.25 -12.47 -3.48
N LEU A 4 29.45 -11.46 -3.16
CA LEU A 4 29.45 -10.83 -1.85
C LEU A 4 29.36 -11.90 -0.78
N THR A 5 30.32 -11.90 0.15
CA THR A 5 30.36 -12.88 1.23
C THR A 5 29.11 -12.75 2.08
N TRP A 6 28.63 -13.87 2.63
CA TRP A 6 27.49 -13.95 3.52
C TRP A 6 27.53 -12.93 4.67
N ARG A 7 28.70 -12.57 5.13
CA ARG A 7 28.92 -11.52 6.14
C ARG A 7 28.48 -10.14 5.66
N ARG A 8 28.76 -9.77 4.40
CA ARG A 8 28.35 -8.47 3.86
C ARG A 8 26.82 -8.40 3.67
N LYS A 9 26.19 -9.51 3.28
CA LYS A 9 24.71 -9.63 3.25
C LYS A 9 24.09 -9.56 4.65
N ALA A 10 24.76 -10.11 5.67
CA ALA A 10 24.31 -10.03 7.06
C ALA A 10 24.53 -8.63 7.68
N ASP A 11 25.60 -7.94 7.28
CA ASP A 11 25.87 -6.57 7.72
C ASP A 11 24.89 -5.58 7.04
N ASP A 12 24.52 -5.80 5.79
CA ASP A 12 23.49 -5.03 5.08
C ASP A 12 22.08 -5.26 5.69
N LEU A 13 21.81 -6.47 6.18
CA LEU A 13 20.56 -6.79 6.90
C LEU A 13 20.58 -6.27 8.37
N ALA A 14 21.74 -6.20 9.01
CA ALA A 14 21.89 -5.61 10.35
C ALA A 14 21.86 -4.08 10.33
N GLY A 15 22.11 -3.46 9.18
CA GLY A 15 21.99 -2.03 8.93
C GLY A 15 20.55 -1.51 8.74
N ILE A 16 19.55 -2.35 8.96
CA ILE A 16 18.14 -1.93 8.98
C ILE A 16 17.94 -0.97 10.16
N GLY A 17 18.00 0.33 9.86
CA GLY A 17 17.87 1.41 10.85
C GLY A 17 18.97 2.47 10.83
N ALA A 18 20.10 2.22 10.18
CA ALA A 18 21.13 3.23 9.93
C ALA A 18 20.94 3.72 8.49
N GLY A 19 20.14 4.77 8.31
CA GLY A 19 20.02 5.42 7.01
C GLY A 19 21.42 5.81 6.50
N GLU A 20 21.82 5.27 5.35
CA GLU A 20 23.07 5.66 4.71
C GLU A 20 23.01 7.14 4.30
N VAL A 21 23.81 7.96 4.95
CA VAL A 21 23.96 9.36 4.58
C VAL A 21 24.87 9.41 3.35
N GLY A 22 24.28 9.71 2.19
CA GLY A 22 25.03 9.92 0.95
C GLY A 22 25.71 11.28 0.95
N VAL A 23 27.01 11.30 0.66
CA VAL A 23 27.76 12.55 0.42
C VAL A 23 28.08 12.63 -1.07
N SER A 24 27.58 13.66 -1.74
CA SER A 24 27.84 13.93 -3.16
C SER A 24 28.39 15.32 -3.35
N ALA A 25 28.85 15.65 -4.56
CA ALA A 25 29.29 16.99 -4.92
C ALA A 25 28.19 18.07 -4.72
N ASN A 26 26.93 17.66 -4.64
CA ASN A 26 25.77 18.53 -4.43
C ASN A 26 25.32 18.62 -2.96
N GLY A 27 26.06 17.99 -2.03
CA GLY A 27 25.77 18.03 -0.59
C GLY A 27 25.51 16.67 0.04
N VAL A 28 25.01 16.71 1.26
CA VAL A 28 24.63 15.52 2.04
C VAL A 28 23.19 15.16 1.69
N SER A 29 22.97 13.92 1.28
CA SER A 29 21.62 13.37 1.03
C SER A 29 21.29 12.32 2.08
N PHE A 30 20.10 12.43 2.63
CA PHE A 30 19.52 11.40 3.49
C PHE A 30 18.70 10.42 2.63
N PRO A 31 18.56 9.13 3.01
CA PRO A 31 17.72 8.19 2.29
C PRO A 31 16.26 8.67 2.33
N ALA A 32 15.57 8.45 1.23
CA ALA A 32 14.14 8.79 1.11
C ALA A 32 13.24 7.82 1.86
N GLU A 33 13.80 6.71 2.34
CA GLU A 33 13.08 5.63 3.05
C GLU A 33 13.95 5.02 4.15
N VAL A 34 13.32 4.55 5.21
CA VAL A 34 13.94 3.81 6.31
C VAL A 34 13.75 2.30 6.13
N MET A 35 12.67 1.90 5.47
CA MET A 35 12.35 0.49 5.20
C MET A 35 12.59 0.14 3.73
N PRO A 36 13.28 -0.98 3.43
CA PRO A 36 13.40 -1.48 2.06
C PRO A 36 12.01 -1.81 1.52
N THR A 37 11.62 -1.17 0.42
CA THR A 37 10.27 -1.29 -0.17
C THR A 37 10.12 -2.49 -1.07
N GLN A 38 11.23 -3.08 -1.47
CA GLN A 38 11.30 -4.13 -2.47
C GLN A 38 10.48 -5.38 -2.14
N GLU A 39 10.62 -5.91 -0.92
CA GLU A 39 9.87 -7.10 -0.50
C GLU A 39 8.36 -6.81 -0.47
N LEU A 40 8.00 -5.58 -0.11
CA LEU A 40 6.62 -5.11 -0.16
C LEU A 40 6.10 -5.05 -1.60
N ASP A 41 6.88 -4.51 -2.54
CA ASP A 41 6.50 -4.43 -3.94
C ASP A 41 6.32 -5.83 -4.56
N ILE A 42 7.21 -6.78 -4.24
CA ILE A 42 7.08 -8.18 -4.66
C ILE A 42 5.83 -8.82 -4.04
N PHE A 43 5.58 -8.58 -2.75
CA PHE A 43 4.40 -9.10 -2.07
C PHE A 43 3.11 -8.56 -2.72
N LEU A 44 3.02 -7.23 -2.93
CA LEU A 44 1.86 -6.61 -3.56
C LEU A 44 1.65 -7.12 -4.99
N ALA A 45 2.72 -7.21 -5.79
CA ALA A 45 2.64 -7.76 -7.15
C ALA A 45 2.09 -9.20 -7.13
N ARG A 46 2.54 -10.03 -6.18
CA ARG A 46 2.09 -11.42 -6.05
C ARG A 46 0.61 -11.53 -5.66
N VAL A 47 0.16 -10.78 -4.64
CA VAL A 47 -1.22 -10.89 -4.16
C VAL A 47 -2.23 -10.26 -5.10
N THR A 48 -1.81 -9.30 -5.93
CA THR A 48 -2.67 -8.65 -6.94
C THR A 48 -2.54 -9.23 -8.33
N GLN A 49 -1.73 -10.25 -8.50
CA GLN A 49 -1.43 -10.86 -9.78
C GLN A 49 -2.69 -11.27 -10.59
N PRO A 50 -3.74 -11.89 -10.00
CA PRO A 50 -4.92 -12.28 -10.76
C PRO A 50 -5.62 -11.12 -11.48
N VAL A 51 -5.37 -9.88 -11.02
CA VAL A 51 -5.96 -8.64 -11.59
C VAL A 51 -4.88 -7.69 -12.15
N SER A 52 -3.65 -8.15 -12.33
CA SER A 52 -2.51 -7.33 -12.75
C SER A 52 -2.68 -6.64 -14.11
N ARG A 53 -3.56 -7.14 -14.97
CA ARG A 53 -3.90 -6.56 -16.28
C ARG A 53 -5.00 -5.51 -16.22
N ILE A 54 -5.73 -5.42 -15.11
CA ILE A 54 -6.77 -4.42 -14.91
C ILE A 54 -6.10 -3.11 -14.53
N ASN A 55 -6.31 -2.07 -15.34
CA ASN A 55 -5.80 -0.72 -15.11
C ASN A 55 -6.94 0.30 -14.86
N ASN A 56 -8.18 -0.16 -14.86
CA ASN A 56 -9.34 0.57 -14.36
C ASN A 56 -9.91 -0.21 -13.17
N LEU A 57 -9.63 0.27 -11.96
CA LEU A 57 -9.96 -0.45 -10.73
C LEU A 57 -11.48 -0.46 -10.43
N SER A 58 -12.29 0.31 -11.20
CA SER A 58 -13.75 0.20 -11.17
C SER A 58 -14.26 -1.12 -11.77
N GLU A 59 -13.45 -1.77 -12.62
CA GLU A 59 -13.77 -3.03 -13.28
C GLU A 59 -13.45 -4.26 -12.44
N LEU A 60 -12.80 -4.07 -11.29
CA LEU A 60 -12.58 -5.15 -10.34
C LEU A 60 -13.91 -5.76 -9.88
N SER A 61 -13.92 -7.04 -9.53
CA SER A 61 -15.10 -7.73 -8.99
C SER A 61 -15.73 -7.00 -7.79
N ILE A 62 -14.91 -6.30 -7.03
CA ILE A 62 -15.27 -5.28 -6.04
C ILE A 62 -14.57 -4.00 -6.48
N PRO A 63 -15.30 -2.97 -6.94
CA PRO A 63 -14.69 -1.71 -7.35
C PRO A 63 -13.80 -1.12 -6.25
N PHE A 64 -12.63 -0.63 -6.64
CA PHE A 64 -11.63 -0.10 -5.71
C PHE A 64 -11.14 1.27 -6.16
N ALA A 65 -10.83 2.12 -5.20
CA ALA A 65 -10.06 3.34 -5.40
C ALA A 65 -9.07 3.51 -4.24
N GLY A 66 -7.81 3.79 -4.56
CA GLY A 66 -6.82 4.22 -3.58
C GLY A 66 -6.74 5.73 -3.52
N VAL A 67 -6.41 6.28 -2.36
CA VAL A 67 -6.10 7.70 -2.21
C VAL A 67 -4.62 7.86 -1.94
N ALA A 68 -3.98 8.80 -2.62
CA ALA A 68 -2.61 9.21 -2.40
C ALA A 68 -2.52 10.73 -2.34
N THR A 69 -1.40 11.24 -1.87
CA THR A 69 -1.09 12.67 -1.87
C THR A 69 0.06 12.95 -2.82
N ASP A 70 -0.10 13.89 -3.74
CA ASP A 70 1.02 14.38 -4.54
C ASP A 70 1.91 15.30 -3.68
N LEU A 71 3.10 14.86 -3.38
CA LEU A 71 4.04 15.59 -2.54
C LEU A 71 4.52 16.90 -3.17
N VAL A 72 4.43 17.02 -4.51
CA VAL A 72 4.86 18.23 -5.24
C VAL A 72 3.81 19.35 -5.10
N THR A 73 2.52 19.00 -5.16
CA THR A 73 1.43 19.97 -5.19
C THR A 73 0.62 20.01 -3.89
N GLY A 74 0.73 18.99 -3.05
CA GLY A 74 -0.12 18.80 -1.86
C GLY A 74 -1.54 18.34 -2.19
N ALA A 75 -1.84 18.01 -3.45
CA ALA A 75 -3.18 17.64 -3.87
C ALA A 75 -3.50 16.17 -3.56
N LYS A 76 -4.77 15.90 -3.23
CA LYS A 76 -5.33 14.55 -3.21
C LYS A 76 -5.32 13.97 -4.63
N VAL A 77 -4.85 12.75 -4.77
CA VAL A 77 -4.85 11.97 -6.01
C VAL A 77 -5.65 10.69 -5.79
N VAL A 78 -6.70 10.51 -6.59
CA VAL A 78 -7.49 9.29 -6.59
C VAL A 78 -6.92 8.31 -7.62
N LEU A 79 -6.55 7.14 -7.16
CA LEU A 79 -5.94 6.07 -7.95
C LEU A 79 -7.02 5.03 -8.27
N GLN A 80 -7.67 5.19 -9.40
CA GLN A 80 -8.76 4.34 -9.86
C GLN A 80 -8.61 3.96 -11.33
N GLU A 81 -8.16 4.89 -12.18
CA GLU A 81 -7.98 4.71 -13.61
C GLU A 81 -6.52 4.89 -14.03
N GLY A 82 -6.06 4.15 -15.04
CA GLY A 82 -4.70 4.23 -15.57
C GLY A 82 -3.64 3.70 -14.60
N VAL A 83 -4.01 2.86 -13.64
CA VAL A 83 -3.14 2.34 -12.60
C VAL A 83 -3.50 0.89 -12.26
N THR A 84 -2.49 0.05 -12.02
CA THR A 84 -2.71 -1.31 -11.50
C THR A 84 -3.02 -1.29 -10.00
N LEU A 85 -3.70 -2.33 -9.51
CA LEU A 85 -4.04 -2.45 -8.09
C LEU A 85 -2.78 -2.42 -7.19
N SER A 86 -1.72 -3.14 -7.56
CA SER A 86 -0.45 -3.13 -6.82
C SER A 86 0.13 -1.72 -6.68
N LYS A 87 0.16 -0.96 -7.78
CA LYS A 87 0.70 0.40 -7.78
C LYS A 87 -0.18 1.38 -6.99
N ALA A 88 -1.50 1.24 -7.08
CA ALA A 88 -2.43 2.05 -6.29
C ALA A 88 -2.26 1.79 -4.79
N MET A 89 -2.19 0.52 -4.37
CA MET A 89 -1.94 0.14 -2.98
C MET A 89 -0.58 0.66 -2.50
N ARG A 90 0.48 0.45 -3.31
CA ARG A 90 1.84 0.89 -2.98
C ARG A 90 1.93 2.41 -2.76
N ALA A 91 1.30 3.19 -3.64
CA ALA A 91 1.29 4.64 -3.51
C ALA A 91 0.49 5.10 -2.28
N SER A 92 -0.71 4.51 -2.07
CA SER A 92 -1.61 4.87 -0.97
C SER A 92 -1.04 4.59 0.43
N MET A 93 -0.11 3.65 0.55
CA MET A 93 0.52 3.26 1.82
C MET A 93 1.95 3.80 1.98
N SER A 94 2.39 4.72 1.11
CA SER A 94 3.75 5.28 1.15
C SER A 94 3.90 6.35 2.23
N ILE A 95 3.91 5.94 3.50
CA ILE A 95 4.07 6.84 4.65
C ILE A 95 5.39 7.62 4.51
N PRO A 96 5.37 8.97 4.52
CA PRO A 96 6.57 9.79 4.41
C PRO A 96 7.60 9.46 5.50
N GLY A 97 8.84 9.24 5.10
CA GLY A 97 9.93 8.88 6.00
C GLY A 97 10.03 7.38 6.30
N ALA A 98 8.96 6.59 6.10
CA ALA A 98 9.00 5.14 6.22
C ALA A 98 9.28 4.47 4.87
N PHE A 99 8.57 4.90 3.83
CA PHE A 99 8.66 4.33 2.48
C PHE A 99 9.00 5.40 1.44
N ALA A 100 9.70 4.98 0.37
CA ALA A 100 9.98 5.86 -0.76
C ALA A 100 8.69 6.32 -1.45
N PRO A 101 8.61 7.60 -1.84
CA PRO A 101 7.53 8.11 -2.67
C PRO A 101 7.44 7.39 -4.01
N VAL A 102 6.23 7.21 -4.54
CA VAL A 102 5.96 6.51 -5.80
C VAL A 102 5.85 7.50 -6.96
N PRO A 103 6.71 7.42 -8.00
CA PRO A 103 6.56 8.24 -9.20
C PRO A 103 5.28 7.88 -9.98
N TYR A 104 4.49 8.91 -10.35
CA TYR A 104 3.26 8.76 -11.13
C TYR A 104 3.12 9.92 -12.13
N GLY A 105 3.56 9.70 -13.35
CA GLY A 105 3.67 10.78 -14.35
C GLY A 105 4.60 11.91 -13.88
N LYS A 106 4.05 13.10 -13.66
CA LYS A 106 4.79 14.25 -13.09
C LYS A 106 4.65 14.35 -11.57
N ALA A 107 3.73 13.61 -10.97
CA ALA A 107 3.48 13.59 -9.54
C ALA A 107 4.47 12.67 -8.81
N LEU A 108 4.68 12.95 -7.55
CA LEU A 108 5.43 12.13 -6.61
C LEU A 108 4.48 11.77 -5.46
N LEU A 109 3.96 10.54 -5.47
CA LEU A 109 2.89 10.12 -4.59
C LEU A 109 3.43 9.59 -3.25
N VAL A 110 2.77 10.01 -2.20
CA VAL A 110 2.92 9.50 -0.83
C VAL A 110 1.55 9.12 -0.27
N ASP A 111 1.53 8.60 0.95
CA ASP A 111 0.33 8.17 1.66
C ASP A 111 -0.82 9.18 1.55
N GLY A 112 -2.01 8.66 1.27
CA GLY A 112 -3.21 9.45 1.11
C GLY A 112 -3.73 10.06 2.41
N GLY A 113 -3.32 9.53 3.55
CA GLY A 113 -3.72 10.02 4.86
C GLY A 113 -3.38 11.50 5.12
N LEU A 114 -2.37 12.05 4.42
CA LEU A 114 -2.05 13.48 4.52
C LEU A 114 -3.18 14.39 4.03
N THR A 115 -3.94 13.94 3.05
CA THR A 115 -5.02 14.74 2.43
C THR A 115 -6.41 14.19 2.70
N ASP A 116 -6.57 12.86 2.81
CA ASP A 116 -7.86 12.21 3.03
C ASP A 116 -7.68 10.78 3.58
N ASN A 117 -7.60 10.68 4.90
CA ASN A 117 -7.37 9.41 5.61
C ASN A 117 -8.64 8.57 5.80
N LEU A 118 -9.82 9.16 5.59
CA LEU A 118 -11.12 8.49 5.69
C LEU A 118 -12.01 8.94 4.51
N PRO A 119 -11.78 8.41 3.28
CA PRO A 119 -12.27 8.95 2.03
C PRO A 119 -13.76 8.66 1.78
N VAL A 120 -14.64 9.19 2.62
CA VAL A 120 -16.10 9.06 2.52
C VAL A 120 -16.63 9.69 1.23
N ASP A 121 -16.10 10.84 0.85
CA ASP A 121 -16.44 11.55 -0.38
C ASP A 121 -16.10 10.71 -1.62
N GLN A 122 -14.98 10.00 -1.61
CA GLN A 122 -14.58 9.11 -2.70
C GLN A 122 -15.53 7.92 -2.83
N ALA A 123 -15.95 7.31 -1.71
CA ALA A 123 -16.95 6.25 -1.74
C ALA A 123 -18.28 6.76 -2.34
N ARG A 124 -18.69 7.99 -2.01
CA ARG A 124 -19.86 8.64 -2.62
C ARG A 124 -19.68 8.89 -4.12
N ALA A 125 -18.51 9.37 -4.53
CA ALA A 125 -18.19 9.60 -5.94
C ALA A 125 -18.25 8.28 -6.75
N MET A 126 -17.93 7.14 -6.12
CA MET A 126 -18.06 5.80 -6.70
C MET A 126 -19.51 5.28 -6.69
N GLY A 127 -20.49 6.05 -6.24
CA GLY A 127 -21.91 5.71 -6.25
C GLY A 127 -22.43 5.03 -4.98
N ALA A 128 -21.67 5.05 -3.88
CA ALA A 128 -22.14 4.48 -2.62
C ALA A 128 -23.30 5.31 -2.04
N GLU A 129 -24.47 4.70 -1.90
CA GLU A 129 -25.62 5.29 -1.21
C GLU A 129 -25.50 5.22 0.31
N ARG A 130 -24.72 4.26 0.80
CA ARG A 130 -24.46 4.00 2.21
C ARG A 130 -23.00 3.68 2.39
N VAL A 131 -22.39 4.21 3.44
CA VAL A 131 -20.98 4.03 3.74
C VAL A 131 -20.81 3.36 5.10
N ILE A 132 -19.94 2.36 5.15
CA ILE A 132 -19.37 1.86 6.39
C ILE A 132 -17.96 2.44 6.46
N ALA A 133 -17.79 3.48 7.27
CA ALA A 133 -16.51 4.13 7.47
C ALA A 133 -15.80 3.49 8.67
N VAL A 134 -14.56 3.03 8.45
CA VAL A 134 -13.72 2.45 9.52
C VAL A 134 -12.57 3.41 9.79
N ASN A 135 -12.62 4.11 10.92
CA ASN A 135 -11.58 5.04 11.32
C ASN A 135 -10.48 4.29 12.11
N VAL A 136 -9.36 4.06 11.46
CA VAL A 136 -8.15 3.45 12.04
C VAL A 136 -7.03 4.45 12.25
N GLY A 137 -7.36 5.75 12.35
CA GLY A 137 -6.40 6.83 12.56
C GLY A 137 -5.57 6.64 13.82
N THR A 138 -4.31 7.02 13.74
CA THR A 138 -3.40 7.01 14.89
C THR A 138 -3.71 8.22 15.80
N PRO A 139 -3.89 8.03 17.10
CA PRO A 139 -4.05 9.14 18.05
C PRO A 139 -2.84 10.07 18.04
N LEU A 140 -3.06 11.32 18.46
CA LEU A 140 -1.97 12.26 18.66
C LEU A 140 -1.00 11.73 19.73
N PHE A 141 0.30 11.90 19.49
CA PHE A 141 1.34 11.48 20.43
C PHE A 141 1.27 12.28 21.73
N GLY A 142 1.52 11.62 22.84
CA GLY A 142 1.80 12.27 24.10
C GLY A 142 3.12 13.05 24.06
N ARG A 143 3.29 13.96 25.04
CA ARG A 143 4.45 14.87 25.10
C ARG A 143 5.79 14.11 25.09
N GLU A 144 5.85 12.94 25.69
CA GLU A 144 7.06 12.10 25.80
C GLU A 144 7.61 11.65 24.45
N LYS A 145 6.76 11.54 23.42
CA LYS A 145 7.17 11.16 22.06
C LYS A 145 7.61 12.35 21.20
N LEU A 146 7.45 13.58 21.71
CA LEU A 146 7.76 14.82 20.97
C LEU A 146 9.16 15.38 21.25
N GLU A 147 10.03 14.62 21.87
CA GLU A 147 11.39 15.03 22.21
C GLU A 147 12.40 14.84 21.05
N SER A 148 11.98 14.18 19.96
CA SER A 148 12.80 13.96 18.77
C SER A 148 12.23 14.63 17.54
N VAL A 149 13.10 14.93 16.56
CA VAL A 149 12.67 15.46 15.24
C VAL A 149 11.69 14.52 14.57
N PHE A 150 11.90 13.21 14.63
CA PHE A 150 11.01 12.21 14.07
C PHE A 150 9.65 12.19 14.79
N GLY A 151 9.63 12.32 16.11
CA GLY A 151 8.40 12.42 16.88
C GLY A 151 7.60 13.66 16.51
N ILE A 152 8.26 14.81 16.34
CA ILE A 152 7.61 16.06 15.90
C ILE A 152 7.06 15.91 14.48
N MET A 153 7.83 15.36 13.54
CA MET A 153 7.36 15.11 12.17
C MET A 153 6.17 14.16 12.15
N GLY A 154 6.23 13.07 12.89
CA GLY A 154 5.11 12.13 13.03
C GLY A 154 3.85 12.79 13.58
N GLN A 155 4.00 13.67 14.60
CA GLN A 155 2.88 14.43 15.15
C GLN A 155 2.27 15.39 14.13
N MET A 156 3.08 16.04 13.29
CA MET A 156 2.57 16.91 12.21
C MET A 156 1.70 16.10 11.23
N VAL A 157 2.14 14.91 10.85
CA VAL A 157 1.35 13.98 10.02
C VAL A 157 0.05 13.62 10.74
N ASN A 158 0.12 13.21 12.01
CA ASN A 158 -1.07 12.86 12.80
C ASN A 158 -2.08 14.03 12.91
N ILE A 159 -1.61 15.27 13.07
CA ILE A 159 -2.48 16.46 13.11
C ILE A 159 -3.19 16.64 11.76
N LEU A 160 -2.48 16.51 10.63
CA LEU A 160 -3.08 16.65 9.31
C LEU A 160 -4.11 15.55 9.05
N THR A 161 -3.79 14.30 9.37
CA THR A 161 -4.71 13.17 9.21
C THR A 161 -5.96 13.33 10.10
N GLU A 162 -5.79 13.74 11.34
CA GLU A 162 -6.90 13.97 12.27
C GLU A 162 -7.85 15.07 11.78
N GLN A 163 -7.33 16.15 11.20
CA GLN A 163 -8.15 17.24 10.66
C GLN A 163 -9.03 16.76 9.49
N ASN A 164 -8.46 16.03 8.53
CA ASN A 164 -9.24 15.54 7.39
C ASN A 164 -10.23 14.44 7.80
N VAL A 165 -9.88 13.56 8.76
CA VAL A 165 -10.79 12.54 9.33
C VAL A 165 -12.00 13.20 9.99
N ARG A 166 -11.81 14.25 10.76
CA ARG A 166 -12.95 14.99 11.38
C ARG A 166 -13.91 15.55 10.33
N ALA A 167 -13.39 16.11 9.25
CA ALA A 167 -14.21 16.60 8.15
C ALA A 167 -14.99 15.45 7.47
N SER A 168 -14.35 14.32 7.25
CA SER A 168 -15.00 13.13 6.68
C SER A 168 -16.08 12.57 7.60
N ILE A 169 -15.83 12.47 8.90
CA ILE A 169 -16.83 12.03 9.89
C ILE A 169 -18.04 12.98 9.90
N ALA A 170 -17.80 14.29 9.85
CA ALA A 170 -18.88 15.28 9.81
C ALA A 170 -19.76 15.20 8.54
N SER A 171 -19.28 14.55 7.48
CA SER A 171 -20.03 14.31 6.23
C SER A 171 -20.91 13.07 6.27
N LEU A 172 -20.76 12.21 7.29
CA LEU A 172 -21.58 11.02 7.46
C LEU A 172 -23.01 11.39 7.82
N THR A 173 -23.94 10.55 7.43
CA THR A 173 -25.37 10.70 7.66
C THR A 173 -25.90 9.57 8.53
N ASP A 174 -27.16 9.63 8.94
CA ASP A 174 -27.87 8.56 9.66
C ASP A 174 -28.00 7.23 8.87
N ARG A 175 -27.70 7.27 7.56
CA ARG A 175 -27.67 6.08 6.71
C ARG A 175 -26.34 5.34 6.78
N ASP A 176 -25.31 5.97 7.28
CA ASP A 176 -23.94 5.48 7.35
C ASP A 176 -23.65 4.83 8.69
N ILE A 177 -22.54 4.13 8.78
CA ILE A 177 -22.02 3.58 10.04
C ILE A 177 -20.56 4.00 10.17
N LEU A 178 -20.21 4.60 11.30
CA LEU A 178 -18.83 4.85 11.69
C LEU A 178 -18.40 3.80 12.69
N ILE A 179 -17.32 3.09 12.39
CA ILE A 179 -16.67 2.12 13.27
C ILE A 179 -15.29 2.66 13.62
N THR A 180 -15.03 2.81 14.93
CA THR A 180 -13.72 3.26 15.42
C THR A 180 -13.16 2.20 16.37
N PRO A 181 -12.24 1.34 15.93
CA PRO A 181 -11.53 0.42 16.81
C PRO A 181 -10.73 1.19 17.86
N ASP A 182 -10.62 0.62 19.05
CA ASP A 182 -9.72 1.17 20.07
C ASP A 182 -8.29 0.72 19.77
N LEU A 183 -7.52 1.62 19.20
CA LEU A 183 -6.12 1.41 18.81
C LEU A 183 -5.19 2.32 19.63
N SER A 184 -5.61 2.79 20.79
CA SER A 184 -4.85 3.73 21.66
C SER A 184 -3.47 3.20 22.08
N ASP A 185 -3.35 1.87 22.22
CA ASP A 185 -2.10 1.20 22.60
C ASP A 185 -1.18 0.88 21.42
N PHE A 186 -1.59 1.20 20.18
CA PHE A 186 -0.87 0.83 18.97
C PHE A 186 -0.46 2.05 18.14
N THR A 187 0.60 1.88 17.38
CA THR A 187 1.07 2.84 16.37
C THR A 187 1.12 2.19 14.99
N ALA A 188 1.25 2.99 13.94
CA ALA A 188 1.40 2.50 12.57
C ALA A 188 2.66 1.61 12.36
N GLY A 189 3.61 1.61 13.31
CA GLY A 189 4.83 0.79 13.28
C GLY A 189 4.74 -0.55 14.01
N ASP A 190 3.62 -0.85 14.67
CA ASP A 190 3.48 -2.06 15.50
C ASP A 190 3.09 -3.31 14.70
N PHE A 191 3.89 -3.63 13.67
CA PHE A 191 3.66 -4.77 12.77
C PHE A 191 3.63 -6.13 13.47
N ASN A 192 4.19 -6.25 14.67
CA ASN A 192 4.18 -7.50 15.45
C ASN A 192 2.93 -7.67 16.33
N ALA A 193 2.09 -6.64 16.45
CA ALA A 193 0.86 -6.66 17.26
C ALA A 193 -0.39 -7.10 16.47
N PHE A 194 -0.19 -7.81 15.38
CA PHE A 194 -1.21 -8.14 14.39
C PHE A 194 -2.49 -8.74 15.01
N ASP A 195 -2.35 -9.78 15.83
CA ASP A 195 -3.49 -10.47 16.45
C ASP A 195 -4.29 -9.56 17.40
N ALA A 196 -3.61 -8.65 18.11
CA ALA A 196 -4.26 -7.74 19.03
C ALA A 196 -5.02 -6.64 18.29
N ILE A 197 -4.44 -6.11 17.19
CA ILE A 197 -5.07 -5.12 16.33
C ILE A 197 -6.30 -5.71 15.62
N GLU A 198 -6.20 -6.94 15.10
CA GLU A 198 -7.33 -7.66 14.50
C GLU A 198 -8.47 -7.83 15.51
N ARG A 199 -8.15 -8.23 16.74
CA ARG A 199 -9.14 -8.37 17.83
C ARG A 199 -9.84 -7.06 18.13
N ALA A 200 -9.12 -5.94 18.24
CA ALA A 200 -9.69 -4.62 18.47
C ALA A 200 -10.67 -4.24 17.34
N GLY A 201 -10.29 -4.53 16.09
CA GLY A 201 -11.16 -4.36 14.92
C GLY A 201 -12.44 -5.19 15.01
N TYR A 202 -12.31 -6.46 15.31
CA TYR A 202 -13.45 -7.37 15.46
C TYR A 202 -14.42 -6.90 16.58
N GLU A 203 -13.89 -6.55 17.74
CA GLU A 203 -14.70 -6.07 18.87
C GLU A 203 -15.44 -4.77 18.53
N ALA A 204 -14.80 -3.86 17.81
CA ALA A 204 -15.44 -2.63 17.34
C ALA A 204 -16.60 -2.94 16.39
N VAL A 205 -16.42 -3.82 15.41
CA VAL A 205 -17.49 -4.26 14.50
C VAL A 205 -18.63 -4.89 15.27
N MET A 206 -18.35 -5.74 16.26
CA MET A 206 -19.38 -6.42 17.04
C MET A 206 -20.24 -5.47 17.86
N LYS A 207 -19.72 -4.32 18.31
CA LYS A 207 -20.52 -3.27 18.96
C LYS A 207 -21.59 -2.68 18.03
N HIS A 208 -21.32 -2.66 16.72
CA HIS A 208 -22.22 -2.14 15.68
C HIS A 208 -23.06 -3.22 14.99
N ARG A 209 -23.07 -4.45 15.52
CA ARG A 209 -23.76 -5.58 14.90
C ARG A 209 -25.23 -5.28 14.57
N ALA A 210 -25.99 -4.70 15.48
CA ALA A 210 -27.40 -4.37 15.28
C ALA A 210 -27.62 -3.35 14.14
N GLU A 211 -26.70 -2.40 13.99
CA GLU A 211 -26.73 -1.41 12.93
C GLU A 211 -26.36 -2.04 11.58
N LEU A 212 -25.38 -2.94 11.57
CA LEU A 212 -24.92 -3.66 10.37
C LEU A 212 -25.99 -4.62 9.81
N GLU A 213 -26.90 -5.13 10.65
CA GLU A 213 -28.04 -5.95 10.17
C GLU A 213 -28.92 -5.22 9.14
N ARG A 214 -28.92 -3.87 9.13
CA ARG A 214 -29.64 -3.07 8.11
C ARG A 214 -29.07 -3.24 6.70
N PHE A 215 -27.83 -3.69 6.56
CA PHE A 215 -27.15 -3.93 5.29
C PHE A 215 -27.22 -5.39 4.84
N ARG A 216 -27.83 -6.24 5.67
CA ARG A 216 -27.91 -7.66 5.40
C ARG A 216 -28.74 -7.95 4.15
N VAL A 217 -28.21 -8.77 3.28
CA VAL A 217 -28.92 -9.34 2.14
C VAL A 217 -29.37 -10.77 2.43
N SER A 218 -30.30 -11.30 1.65
CA SER A 218 -30.69 -12.70 1.79
C SER A 218 -29.53 -13.64 1.49
N PRO A 219 -29.50 -14.86 2.08
CA PRO A 219 -28.45 -15.85 1.79
C PRO A 219 -28.27 -16.13 0.29
N GLY A 220 -29.39 -16.20 -0.47
CA GLY A 220 -29.36 -16.42 -1.91
C GLY A 220 -28.72 -15.25 -2.69
N GLN A 221 -28.98 -14.01 -2.28
CA GLN A 221 -28.35 -12.83 -2.87
C GLN A 221 -26.85 -12.79 -2.56
N TYR A 222 -26.47 -13.12 -1.32
CA TYR A 222 -25.06 -13.20 -0.92
C TYR A 222 -24.31 -14.27 -1.72
N GLN A 223 -24.86 -15.46 -1.88
CA GLN A 223 -24.24 -16.54 -2.66
C GLN A 223 -24.07 -16.15 -4.14
N LYS A 224 -25.06 -15.52 -4.75
CA LYS A 224 -24.95 -15.01 -6.12
C LYS A 224 -23.83 -13.98 -6.26
N TRP A 225 -23.76 -13.03 -5.33
CA TRP A 225 -22.71 -12.03 -5.31
C TRP A 225 -21.33 -12.68 -5.11
N ARG A 226 -21.18 -13.55 -4.13
CA ARG A 226 -19.93 -14.26 -3.84
C ARG A 226 -19.44 -15.08 -5.03
N SER A 227 -20.31 -15.82 -5.69
CA SER A 227 -19.96 -16.61 -6.88
C SER A 227 -19.44 -15.72 -8.01
N ARG A 228 -20.06 -14.54 -8.21
CA ARG A 228 -19.61 -13.57 -9.22
C ARG A 228 -18.23 -12.98 -8.88
N VAL A 229 -18.02 -12.61 -7.62
CA VAL A 229 -16.72 -12.08 -7.15
C VAL A 229 -15.61 -13.12 -7.34
N LEU A 230 -15.86 -14.37 -6.93
CA LEU A 230 -14.88 -15.45 -7.04
C LEU A 230 -14.62 -15.88 -8.49
N ALA A 231 -15.61 -15.81 -9.38
CA ALA A 231 -15.42 -16.12 -10.80
C ALA A 231 -14.45 -15.15 -11.51
N GLY A 232 -14.29 -13.93 -10.99
CA GLY A 232 -13.31 -12.98 -11.49
C GLY A 232 -11.86 -13.22 -10.99
N LEU A 233 -11.71 -14.08 -9.99
CA LEU A 233 -10.41 -14.49 -9.46
C LEU A 233 -10.00 -15.81 -10.12
N THR A 234 -9.69 -15.76 -11.43
CA THR A 234 -9.22 -16.96 -12.13
C THR A 234 -7.81 -17.30 -11.72
N ASP A 235 -7.68 -18.50 -11.25
CA ASP A 235 -6.53 -19.17 -10.71
C ASP A 235 -5.38 -19.30 -11.72
N ASN A 236 -4.14 -19.20 -11.24
CA ASN A 236 -2.88 -19.67 -11.86
C ASN A 236 -2.79 -19.54 -13.39
N ALA A 237 -2.92 -18.32 -13.89
CA ALA A 237 -2.74 -18.07 -15.30
C ALA A 237 -1.28 -18.34 -15.70
N VAL A 238 -1.10 -19.42 -16.47
CA VAL A 238 0.14 -19.66 -17.18
C VAL A 238 0.24 -18.61 -18.28
N HIS A 239 1.29 -17.79 -18.24
CA HIS A 239 1.47 -16.67 -19.16
C HIS A 239 2.42 -17.07 -20.30
N HIS A 240 2.02 -16.76 -21.53
CA HIS A 240 2.94 -16.77 -22.67
C HIS A 240 3.56 -15.38 -22.76
N VAL A 241 4.75 -15.21 -22.16
CA VAL A 241 5.51 -13.97 -22.22
C VAL A 241 6.22 -13.89 -23.57
N THR A 242 5.96 -12.84 -24.33
CA THR A 242 6.59 -12.62 -25.64
C THR A 242 7.82 -11.73 -25.56
N GLU A 243 7.91 -10.88 -24.56
CA GLU A 243 9.01 -9.93 -24.37
C GLU A 243 9.16 -9.57 -22.91
N VAL A 244 10.40 -9.37 -22.46
CA VAL A 244 10.77 -8.78 -21.17
C VAL A 244 11.50 -7.48 -21.42
N ARG A 245 11.03 -6.38 -20.86
CA ARG A 245 11.67 -5.07 -20.94
C ARG A 245 12.16 -4.62 -19.59
N VAL A 246 13.32 -4.00 -19.58
CA VAL A 246 13.90 -3.38 -18.39
C VAL A 246 13.89 -1.89 -18.59
N GLU A 247 13.20 -1.17 -17.72
CA GLU A 247 13.04 0.28 -17.77
C GLU A 247 13.57 0.95 -16.49
N GLY A 248 13.90 2.24 -16.56
CA GLY A 248 14.29 3.03 -15.40
C GLY A 248 15.75 2.91 -14.97
N LEU A 249 16.58 2.13 -15.66
CA LEU A 249 18.00 1.99 -15.33
C LEU A 249 18.77 3.29 -15.64
N LYS A 250 19.64 3.69 -14.72
CA LYS A 250 20.52 4.86 -14.90
C LYS A 250 21.99 4.47 -15.21
N THR A 251 22.47 3.39 -14.62
CA THR A 251 23.90 3.02 -14.63
C THR A 251 24.15 1.55 -14.97
N VAL A 252 23.14 0.69 -14.92
CA VAL A 252 23.26 -0.76 -15.15
C VAL A 252 22.85 -1.10 -16.57
N ASN A 253 23.58 -2.03 -17.21
CA ASN A 253 23.21 -2.50 -18.54
C ASN A 253 21.95 -3.38 -18.46
N PRO A 254 20.90 -3.08 -19.27
CA PRO A 254 19.68 -3.89 -19.33
C PRO A 254 19.92 -5.39 -19.59
N GLU A 255 20.90 -5.74 -20.42
CA GLU A 255 21.25 -7.13 -20.71
C GLU A 255 21.76 -7.88 -19.47
N THR A 256 22.45 -7.19 -18.58
CA THR A 256 22.90 -7.79 -17.31
C THR A 256 21.70 -8.13 -16.44
N VAL A 257 20.75 -7.19 -16.32
CA VAL A 257 19.53 -7.42 -15.55
C VAL A 257 18.69 -8.57 -16.12
N LEU A 258 18.53 -8.62 -17.44
CA LEU A 258 17.81 -9.71 -18.12
C LEU A 258 18.47 -11.08 -17.90
N ARG A 259 19.81 -11.12 -17.96
CA ARG A 259 20.56 -12.35 -17.70
C ARG A 259 20.42 -12.81 -16.25
N ASP A 260 20.50 -11.88 -15.31
CA ASP A 260 20.41 -12.19 -13.88
C ASP A 260 18.97 -12.56 -13.47
N ALA A 261 17.97 -12.03 -14.17
CA ALA A 261 16.57 -12.43 -14.05
C ALA A 261 16.36 -13.91 -14.39
N ASP A 262 17.13 -14.45 -15.35
CA ASP A 262 17.08 -15.87 -15.76
C ASP A 262 15.64 -16.38 -15.98
N LEU A 263 14.82 -15.58 -16.67
CA LEU A 263 13.45 -15.91 -17.00
C LEU A 263 13.37 -16.58 -18.35
N ASP A 264 13.07 -17.88 -18.38
CA ASP A 264 12.91 -18.65 -19.63
C ASP A 264 11.52 -18.39 -20.25
N ILE A 265 11.45 -17.40 -21.15
CA ILE A 265 10.21 -17.06 -21.89
C ILE A 265 9.91 -18.00 -23.06
N SER A 266 10.75 -18.97 -23.36
CA SER A 266 10.47 -19.99 -24.38
C SER A 266 9.38 -20.98 -23.94
N LYS A 267 9.08 -21.01 -22.65
CA LYS A 267 8.05 -21.81 -22.01
C LYS A 267 6.97 -20.92 -21.40
N PRO A 268 5.80 -21.49 -21.14
CA PRO A 268 4.81 -20.83 -20.34
C PRO A 268 5.37 -20.46 -18.95
N VAL A 269 5.24 -19.20 -18.56
CA VAL A 269 5.78 -18.62 -17.33
C VAL A 269 4.69 -18.57 -16.28
N THR A 270 4.99 -19.04 -15.08
CA THR A 270 4.10 -18.89 -13.91
C THR A 270 4.45 -17.63 -13.12
N ASP A 271 3.53 -17.19 -12.28
CA ASP A 271 3.76 -16.06 -11.37
C ASP A 271 4.91 -16.31 -10.40
N GLU A 272 5.12 -17.57 -10.01
CA GLU A 272 6.24 -17.95 -9.17
C GLU A 272 7.58 -17.83 -9.90
N ASP A 273 7.61 -18.11 -11.21
CA ASP A 273 8.79 -17.89 -12.04
C ASP A 273 9.13 -16.40 -12.14
N VAL A 274 8.13 -15.54 -12.31
CA VAL A 274 8.31 -14.08 -12.32
C VAL A 274 8.83 -13.59 -10.98
N ALA A 275 8.21 -14.01 -9.88
CA ALA A 275 8.65 -13.63 -8.53
C ALA A 275 10.06 -14.13 -8.19
N ARG A 276 10.43 -15.29 -8.68
CA ARG A 276 11.78 -15.85 -8.54
C ARG A 276 12.80 -15.04 -9.32
N SER A 277 12.49 -14.69 -10.57
CA SER A 277 13.34 -13.85 -11.42
C SER A 277 13.54 -12.46 -10.82
N ALA A 278 12.47 -11.84 -10.31
CA ALA A 278 12.55 -10.56 -9.62
C ALA A 278 13.51 -10.64 -8.42
N ARG A 279 13.36 -11.65 -7.56
CA ARG A 279 14.26 -11.85 -6.40
C ARG A 279 15.72 -12.04 -6.78
N ARG A 280 16.02 -12.66 -7.93
CA ARG A 280 17.41 -12.83 -8.41
C ARG A 280 18.04 -11.52 -8.82
N VAL A 281 17.31 -10.71 -9.60
CA VAL A 281 17.78 -9.37 -10.03
C VAL A 281 18.14 -8.49 -8.83
N TRP A 282 17.43 -8.65 -7.73
CA TRP A 282 17.64 -7.81 -6.56
C TRP A 282 18.67 -8.39 -5.56
N ALA A 283 19.01 -9.67 -5.69
CA ALA A 283 19.98 -10.31 -4.79
C ALA A 283 21.44 -10.11 -5.21
N ASP A 284 21.70 -9.61 -6.43
CA ASP A 284 23.01 -9.32 -7.02
C ASP A 284 23.26 -7.80 -7.09
#